data_b73601a732590fb4ac981b11f7ced802
#
_entry.id   b73601a732590fb4ac981b11f7ced802
#
_cell.length_a   1.000
_cell.length_b   1.000
_cell.length_c   1.000
_cell.angle_alpha   90.00
_cell.angle_beta   90.00
_cell.angle_gamma   90.00
#
_symmetry.space_group_name_H-M   'P 1'
#
loop_
_entity.id
_entity.type
_entity.pdbx_description
1 polymer ?
#
loop_
_entity_poly.entity_id
_entity_poly.type
_entity_poly.pdbx_seq_one_letter_code
_entity_poly.pdbx_strand_id
1 'polypeptide(L)'
;MWQEKGSAGNFKMAFVLGSDQLWNYGVTKIFGHSYFLDFAGDDKKKIAYATSFGSGDFQAPEEFTEKAVRCMRRMNAVSVREKEGVDICRRVFGVKADHVLDPVLMADPHVLGDLADNCGLDEKEPYIATYILDPTPEKREALLHVSKKLDRKLINMLDGWYNKFPANKKKLNLPNTVENLQVEQWLYYFKNSDFVITDSFHGTCMAILFNKPFIAIGNPARGSSRFESLLGAFNLWNRYAERPEDILKNDAFLKPVDYAPVNAAIEAQRKTSLAWLKNALDQKGGSVLLPLSYRAKSWLGRKVSSGKYLVKRVAKKILKRG
;
A
#
# COMPACT_ATOMS: atom_id res chain seq x y z
N MET A 1 5.38 16.69 9.17
CA MET A 1 6.82 17.05 9.15
C MET A 1 7.25 17.28 10.60
N TRP A 2 8.02 16.35 11.19
CA TRP A 2 8.51 16.47 12.57
C TRP A 2 9.83 17.24 12.56
N GLN A 3 9.89 18.33 13.31
CA GLN A 3 11.11 19.13 13.48
C GLN A 3 11.64 18.94 14.90
N GLU A 4 12.80 18.28 15.07
CA GLU A 4 13.55 18.35 16.31
C GLU A 4 14.50 19.55 16.28
N LYS A 5 14.41 20.42 17.28
CA LYS A 5 15.40 21.47 17.51
C LYS A 5 16.64 20.86 18.15
N GLY A 6 17.66 20.58 17.32
CA GLY A 6 19.02 20.36 17.83
C GLY A 6 19.66 21.68 18.23
N SER A 7 20.47 21.66 19.28
CA SER A 7 21.27 22.81 19.71
C SER A 7 22.04 23.41 18.51
N ALA A 8 21.91 24.71 18.31
CA ALA A 8 22.52 25.53 17.25
C ALA A 8 22.00 25.25 15.81
N GLY A 9 20.72 25.56 15.51
CA GLY A 9 20.30 25.99 14.16
C GLY A 9 20.33 24.97 13.01
N ASN A 10 20.83 23.76 13.18
CA ASN A 10 20.86 22.74 12.14
C ASN A 10 19.63 21.83 12.24
N PHE A 11 18.62 22.11 11.43
CA PHE A 11 17.50 21.19 11.21
C PHE A 11 18.00 19.93 10.50
N LYS A 12 18.05 18.80 11.20
CA LYS A 12 18.28 17.49 10.56
C LYS A 12 17.00 17.08 9.85
N MET A 13 16.98 17.17 8.52
CA MET A 13 15.86 16.74 7.71
C MET A 13 15.95 15.24 7.47
N ALA A 14 14.86 14.51 7.76
CA ALA A 14 14.68 13.12 7.36
C ALA A 14 13.55 13.02 6.33
N PHE A 15 13.76 12.21 5.29
CA PHE A 15 12.72 11.81 4.37
C PHE A 15 12.19 10.45 4.81
N VAL A 16 10.90 10.40 5.08
CA VAL A 16 10.19 9.14 5.37
C VAL A 16 9.26 8.87 4.19
N LEU A 17 9.60 7.84 3.43
CA LEU A 17 8.73 7.32 2.39
C LEU A 17 7.65 6.49 3.08
N GLY A 18 6.39 6.83 2.82
CA GLY A 18 5.26 6.17 3.44
C GLY A 18 4.90 4.84 2.81
N SER A 19 3.77 4.33 3.20
CA SER A 19 3.20 3.08 2.73
C SER A 19 2.56 3.25 1.34
N ASP A 20 1.78 2.27 0.92
CA ASP A 20 1.20 2.09 -0.39
C ASP A 20 2.18 1.54 -1.45
N GLN A 21 1.67 1.27 -2.66
CA GLN A 21 2.37 0.62 -3.76
C GLN A 21 3.39 1.55 -4.45
N LEU A 22 4.17 2.28 -3.66
CA LEU A 22 5.12 3.27 -4.17
C LEU A 22 6.29 2.63 -4.94
N TRP A 23 6.57 1.35 -4.68
CA TRP A 23 7.57 0.57 -5.41
C TRP A 23 6.97 -0.36 -6.46
N ASN A 24 5.69 -0.20 -6.78
CA ASN A 24 5.07 -0.88 -7.92
C ASN A 24 5.34 -0.09 -9.21
N TYR A 25 6.25 -0.60 -10.04
CA TYR A 25 6.60 0.07 -11.31
C TYR A 25 5.40 0.30 -12.22
N GLY A 26 4.48 -0.66 -12.31
CA GLY A 26 3.28 -0.53 -13.13
C GLY A 26 2.41 0.68 -12.77
N VAL A 27 2.40 1.04 -11.47
CA VAL A 27 1.62 2.16 -10.92
C VAL A 27 2.40 3.48 -10.95
N THR A 28 3.70 3.44 -10.59
CA THR A 28 4.45 4.64 -10.26
C THR A 28 5.50 5.06 -11.31
N LYS A 29 5.62 4.33 -12.42
CA LYS A 29 6.63 4.59 -13.46
C LYS A 29 6.68 6.03 -13.98
N ILE A 30 5.54 6.75 -13.98
CA ILE A 30 5.45 8.15 -14.41
C ILE A 30 6.24 9.11 -13.49
N PHE A 31 6.48 8.74 -12.23
CA PHE A 31 7.23 9.50 -11.25
C PHE A 31 8.73 9.17 -11.26
N GLY A 32 9.17 8.30 -12.17
CA GLY A 32 10.56 7.87 -12.28
C GLY A 32 11.05 7.22 -10.98
N HIS A 33 12.15 7.73 -10.42
CA HIS A 33 12.74 7.20 -9.18
C HIS A 33 12.45 8.04 -7.94
N SER A 34 11.49 8.98 -8.01
CA SER A 34 11.18 9.87 -6.89
C SER A 34 10.76 9.09 -5.63
N TYR A 35 10.04 7.97 -5.80
CA TYR A 35 9.70 7.08 -4.68
C TYR A 35 10.84 6.17 -4.22
N PHE A 36 12.01 6.31 -4.79
CA PHE A 36 13.27 5.77 -4.27
C PHE A 36 14.15 6.87 -3.66
N LEU A 37 13.58 8.07 -3.46
CA LEU A 37 14.24 9.25 -2.89
C LEU A 37 15.55 9.61 -3.63
N ASP A 38 15.55 9.51 -4.97
CA ASP A 38 16.71 9.78 -5.81
C ASP A 38 17.16 11.25 -5.76
N PHE A 39 16.22 12.15 -5.49
CA PHE A 39 16.44 13.60 -5.35
C PHE A 39 17.11 13.97 -4.01
N ALA A 40 17.03 13.11 -2.99
CA ALA A 40 17.56 13.40 -1.66
C ALA A 40 19.08 13.20 -1.62
N GLY A 41 19.82 14.19 -1.13
CA GLY A 41 21.27 14.13 -0.97
C GLY A 41 21.74 13.02 -0.04
N ASP A 42 23.03 12.66 -0.09
CA ASP A 42 23.57 11.59 0.74
C ASP A 42 23.72 11.99 2.21
N ASP A 43 23.70 13.28 2.51
CA ASP A 43 23.69 13.86 3.84
C ASP A 43 22.34 13.76 4.55
N LYS A 44 21.27 13.43 3.82
CA LYS A 44 19.92 13.35 4.34
C LYS A 44 19.56 11.92 4.76
N LYS A 45 18.85 11.82 5.88
CA LYS A 45 18.29 10.55 6.34
C LYS A 45 17.14 10.13 5.41
N LYS A 46 17.13 8.87 4.99
CA LYS A 46 16.15 8.28 4.09
C LYS A 46 15.61 7.01 4.73
N ILE A 47 14.34 6.97 5.00
CA ILE A 47 13.64 5.85 5.63
C ILE A 47 12.48 5.45 4.73
N ALA A 48 12.30 4.15 4.50
CA ALA A 48 11.09 3.61 3.91
C ALA A 48 10.29 2.89 5.00
N TYR A 49 9.08 3.36 5.28
CA TYR A 49 8.18 2.77 6.26
C TYR A 49 7.00 2.08 5.60
N ALA A 50 6.88 0.77 5.80
CA ALA A 50 5.76 -0.04 5.30
C ALA A 50 5.51 0.10 3.79
N THR A 51 6.53 0.42 2.99
CA THR A 51 6.40 0.64 1.55
C THR A 51 6.08 -0.68 0.84
N SER A 52 5.24 -0.62 -0.19
CA SER A 52 4.70 -1.80 -0.85
C SER A 52 5.18 -1.91 -2.31
N PHE A 53 5.50 -3.14 -2.72
CA PHE A 53 5.68 -3.51 -4.13
C PHE A 53 4.34 -3.83 -4.81
N GLY A 54 3.30 -4.13 -4.04
CA GLY A 54 1.96 -4.45 -4.54
C GLY A 54 1.83 -5.82 -5.21
N SER A 55 2.93 -6.52 -5.40
CA SER A 55 3.02 -7.84 -6.04
C SER A 55 4.13 -8.67 -5.40
N GLY A 56 4.13 -9.98 -5.67
CA GLY A 56 5.16 -10.91 -5.17
C GLY A 56 6.52 -10.77 -5.87
N ASP A 57 6.67 -9.86 -6.85
CA ASP A 57 7.92 -9.62 -7.57
C ASP A 57 8.06 -8.16 -8.01
N PHE A 58 9.30 -7.75 -8.34
CA PHE A 58 9.59 -6.44 -8.86
C PHE A 58 9.77 -6.48 -10.38
N GLN A 59 8.72 -6.06 -11.09
CA GLN A 59 8.67 -6.10 -12.56
C GLN A 59 8.93 -4.72 -13.14
N ALA A 60 10.19 -4.38 -13.39
CA ALA A 60 10.61 -3.14 -14.02
C ALA A 60 11.71 -3.40 -15.06
N PRO A 61 11.89 -2.52 -16.07
CA PRO A 61 13.02 -2.60 -16.98
C PRO A 61 14.36 -2.59 -16.25
N GLU A 62 15.37 -3.26 -16.83
CA GLU A 62 16.70 -3.40 -16.23
C GLU A 62 17.33 -2.04 -15.89
N GLU A 63 17.29 -1.09 -16.82
CA GLU A 63 17.82 0.26 -16.62
C GLU A 63 17.16 0.97 -15.43
N PHE A 64 15.83 0.83 -15.29
CA PHE A 64 15.12 1.38 -14.14
C PHE A 64 15.54 0.68 -12.84
N THR A 65 15.62 -0.65 -12.87
CA THR A 65 15.98 -1.47 -11.71
C THR A 65 17.38 -1.13 -11.21
N GLU A 66 18.37 -0.99 -12.10
CA GLU A 66 19.74 -0.61 -11.71
C GLU A 66 19.77 0.72 -10.94
N LYS A 67 19.03 1.73 -11.41
CA LYS A 67 18.98 3.03 -10.71
C LYS A 67 18.23 2.90 -9.39
N ALA A 68 17.11 2.16 -9.35
CA ALA A 68 16.35 1.89 -8.13
C ALA A 68 17.22 1.19 -7.07
N VAL A 69 18.03 0.18 -7.47
CA VAL A 69 19.00 -0.49 -6.60
C VAL A 69 19.98 0.50 -5.98
N ARG A 70 20.54 1.41 -6.79
CA ARG A 70 21.46 2.44 -6.27
C ARG A 70 20.78 3.35 -5.24
N CYS A 71 19.55 3.74 -5.50
CA CYS A 71 18.78 4.59 -4.58
C CYS A 71 18.44 3.87 -3.29
N MET A 72 17.93 2.64 -3.38
CA MET A 72 17.51 1.86 -2.21
C MET A 72 18.69 1.56 -1.28
N ARG A 73 19.87 1.28 -1.81
CA ARG A 73 21.09 1.07 -1.02
C ARG A 73 21.59 2.32 -0.28
N ARG A 74 21.04 3.49 -0.60
CA ARG A 74 21.33 4.76 0.11
C ARG A 74 20.34 5.01 1.25
N MET A 75 19.31 4.17 1.41
CA MET A 75 18.37 4.29 2.52
C MET A 75 19.00 3.85 3.83
N ASN A 76 18.69 4.56 4.90
CA ASN A 76 19.19 4.28 6.26
C ASN A 76 18.43 3.13 6.90
N ALA A 77 17.13 3.03 6.63
CA ALA A 77 16.28 1.96 7.09
C ALA A 77 15.17 1.67 6.07
N VAL A 78 14.84 0.39 5.90
CA VAL A 78 13.83 -0.06 4.95
C VAL A 78 12.88 -1.00 5.66
N SER A 79 11.59 -0.73 5.54
CA SER A 79 10.55 -1.66 5.94
C SER A 79 9.43 -1.73 4.89
N VAL A 80 8.76 -2.84 4.86
CA VAL A 80 7.68 -3.18 3.93
C VAL A 80 6.47 -3.72 4.69
N ARG A 81 5.27 -3.59 4.11
CA ARG A 81 4.03 -4.08 4.73
C ARG A 81 3.61 -5.48 4.30
N GLU A 82 4.27 -6.06 3.32
CA GLU A 82 4.08 -7.46 2.91
C GLU A 82 5.36 -8.29 3.07
N LYS A 83 5.20 -9.56 3.47
CA LYS A 83 6.32 -10.48 3.72
C LYS A 83 7.17 -10.70 2.48
N GLU A 84 6.54 -10.81 1.32
CA GLU A 84 7.19 -10.97 0.02
C GLU A 84 8.10 -9.79 -0.30
N GLY A 85 7.74 -8.59 0.15
CA GLY A 85 8.54 -7.39 -0.02
C GLY A 85 9.92 -7.47 0.66
N VAL A 86 10.02 -8.18 1.80
CA VAL A 86 11.31 -8.45 2.46
C VAL A 86 12.23 -9.27 1.55
N ASP A 87 11.67 -10.30 0.89
CA ASP A 87 12.43 -11.13 -0.03
C ASP A 87 12.82 -10.38 -1.30
N ILE A 88 11.92 -9.56 -1.86
CA ILE A 88 12.22 -8.67 -2.99
C ILE A 88 13.37 -7.72 -2.64
N CYS A 89 13.34 -7.07 -1.47
CA CYS A 89 14.42 -6.18 -1.01
C CYS A 89 15.76 -6.92 -0.97
N ARG A 90 15.78 -8.15 -0.49
CA ARG A 90 16.99 -8.97 -0.42
C ARG A 90 17.47 -9.41 -1.81
N ARG A 91 16.58 -10.01 -2.62
CA ARG A 91 16.96 -10.64 -3.91
C ARG A 91 17.29 -9.61 -4.99
N VAL A 92 16.45 -8.58 -5.12
CA VAL A 92 16.57 -7.60 -6.21
C VAL A 92 17.49 -6.45 -5.83
N PHE A 93 17.34 -5.92 -4.62
CA PHE A 93 18.03 -4.68 -4.23
C PHE A 93 19.28 -4.94 -3.39
N GLY A 94 19.42 -6.13 -2.82
CA GLY A 94 20.54 -6.48 -1.94
C GLY A 94 20.55 -5.64 -0.66
N VAL A 95 19.37 -5.29 -0.13
CA VAL A 95 19.18 -4.55 1.13
C VAL A 95 18.39 -5.39 2.12
N LYS A 96 18.66 -5.20 3.42
CA LYS A 96 17.84 -5.74 4.49
C LYS A 96 16.58 -4.89 4.61
N ALA A 97 15.43 -5.54 4.74
CA ALA A 97 14.18 -4.89 5.06
C ALA A 97 13.47 -5.65 6.19
N ASP A 98 12.68 -4.93 6.97
CA ASP A 98 11.87 -5.51 8.03
C ASP A 98 10.38 -5.44 7.64
N HIS A 99 9.61 -6.47 8.03
CA HIS A 99 8.16 -6.47 7.86
C HIS A 99 7.54 -5.72 9.03
N VAL A 100 6.73 -4.70 8.73
CA VAL A 100 6.06 -3.85 9.72
C VAL A 100 4.57 -3.70 9.39
N LEU A 101 3.81 -3.25 10.36
CA LEU A 101 2.39 -3.02 10.22
C LEU A 101 2.12 -1.82 9.28
N ASP A 102 1.07 -1.94 8.45
CA ASP A 102 0.60 -0.81 7.64
C ASP A 102 0.16 0.37 8.54
N PRO A 103 0.43 1.63 8.16
CA PRO A 103 0.05 2.81 8.94
C PRO A 103 -1.42 2.88 9.33
N VAL A 104 -2.32 2.35 8.50
CA VAL A 104 -3.76 2.31 8.81
C VAL A 104 -4.03 1.52 10.09
N LEU A 105 -3.38 0.37 10.24
CA LEU A 105 -3.53 -0.45 11.44
C LEU A 105 -2.69 0.06 12.62
N MET A 106 -1.75 0.98 12.37
CA MET A 106 -1.04 1.71 13.42
C MET A 106 -1.85 2.87 14.01
N ALA A 107 -2.82 3.37 13.27
CA ALA A 107 -3.66 4.46 13.73
C ALA A 107 -4.46 4.05 14.99
N ASP A 108 -4.67 5.01 15.87
CA ASP A 108 -5.61 4.83 16.97
C ASP A 108 -7.04 4.81 16.41
N PRO A 109 -7.80 3.73 16.61
CA PRO A 109 -9.17 3.64 16.11
C PRO A 109 -10.09 4.71 16.71
N HIS A 110 -9.79 5.23 17.90
CA HIS A 110 -10.58 6.32 18.50
C HIS A 110 -10.42 7.61 17.73
N VAL A 111 -9.19 7.97 17.33
CA VAL A 111 -8.95 9.20 16.52
C VAL A 111 -9.68 9.13 15.19
N LEU A 112 -9.63 7.99 14.49
CA LEU A 112 -10.36 7.83 13.24
C LEU A 112 -11.88 7.74 13.48
N GLY A 113 -12.29 7.19 14.62
CA GLY A 113 -13.67 7.14 15.06
C GLY A 113 -14.25 8.52 15.31
N ASP A 114 -13.51 9.41 15.98
CA ASP A 114 -13.92 10.79 16.24
C ASP A 114 -14.08 11.59 14.93
N LEU A 115 -13.17 11.38 13.97
CA LEU A 115 -13.31 11.96 12.63
C LEU A 115 -14.60 11.50 11.95
N ALA A 116 -14.89 10.21 12.02
CA ALA A 116 -16.10 9.63 11.46
C ALA A 116 -17.37 10.22 12.11
N ASP A 117 -17.40 10.37 13.43
CA ASP A 117 -18.55 10.86 14.17
C ASP A 117 -18.86 12.35 13.87
N ASN A 118 -17.85 13.12 13.51
CA ASN A 118 -17.98 14.55 13.17
C ASN A 118 -18.28 14.82 11.69
N CYS A 119 -18.59 13.80 10.88
CA CYS A 119 -18.80 13.97 9.43
C CYS A 119 -20.18 14.54 9.01
N GLY A 120 -21.12 14.68 9.95
CA GLY A 120 -22.46 15.18 9.68
C GLY A 120 -23.42 14.15 9.06
N LEU A 121 -23.02 12.90 8.92
CA LEU A 121 -23.92 11.83 8.49
C LEU A 121 -24.62 11.21 9.70
N ASP A 122 -25.88 10.78 9.49
CA ASP A 122 -26.69 10.10 10.50
C ASP A 122 -27.55 9.02 9.84
N GLU A 123 -26.91 7.94 9.39
CA GLU A 123 -27.58 6.80 8.78
C GLU A 123 -28.23 5.95 9.88
N LYS A 124 -29.54 5.83 9.85
CA LYS A 124 -30.33 5.13 10.90
C LYS A 124 -30.62 3.68 10.57
N GLU A 125 -30.66 3.35 9.30
CA GLU A 125 -30.98 1.97 8.90
C GLU A 125 -29.70 1.10 8.90
N PRO A 126 -29.77 -0.12 9.42
CA PRO A 126 -28.66 -1.07 9.36
C PRO A 126 -28.23 -1.35 7.91
N TYR A 127 -26.91 -1.36 7.66
CA TYR A 127 -26.39 -1.50 6.30
C TYR A 127 -25.09 -2.28 6.24
N ILE A 128 -24.79 -2.74 5.02
CA ILE A 128 -23.52 -3.29 4.62
C ILE A 128 -22.73 -2.18 3.89
N ALA A 129 -21.56 -1.83 4.39
CA ALA A 129 -20.65 -0.97 3.66
C ALA A 129 -19.90 -1.78 2.61
N THR A 130 -19.93 -1.34 1.36
CA THR A 130 -19.11 -1.94 0.30
C THR A 130 -18.07 -0.92 -0.20
N TYR A 131 -16.84 -1.37 -0.40
CA TYR A 131 -15.81 -0.56 -1.04
C TYR A 131 -15.15 -1.36 -2.16
N ILE A 132 -15.64 -1.15 -3.39
CA ILE A 132 -15.27 -1.93 -4.56
C ILE A 132 -14.47 -1.06 -5.54
N LEU A 133 -13.22 -1.44 -5.75
CA LEU A 133 -12.30 -0.71 -6.63
C LEU A 133 -12.51 -1.06 -8.11
N ASP A 134 -12.78 -2.33 -8.39
CA ASP A 134 -12.94 -2.85 -9.74
C ASP A 134 -14.26 -3.64 -9.86
N PRO A 135 -15.40 -2.97 -10.07
CA PRO A 135 -16.72 -3.60 -10.17
C PRO A 135 -16.81 -4.59 -11.34
N THR A 136 -17.42 -5.74 -11.08
CA THR A 136 -17.77 -6.75 -12.09
C THR A 136 -19.20 -7.27 -11.85
N PRO A 137 -19.85 -7.91 -12.84
CA PRO A 137 -21.15 -8.53 -12.66
C PRO A 137 -21.17 -9.57 -11.52
N GLU A 138 -20.10 -10.37 -11.39
CA GLU A 138 -19.97 -11.42 -10.38
C GLU A 138 -19.87 -10.81 -8.97
N LYS A 139 -19.10 -9.72 -8.82
CA LYS A 139 -19.05 -8.97 -7.55
C LYS A 139 -20.41 -8.39 -7.22
N ARG A 140 -21.11 -7.81 -8.20
CA ARG A 140 -22.48 -7.30 -8.01
C ARG A 140 -23.43 -8.39 -7.49
N GLU A 141 -23.37 -9.57 -8.09
CA GLU A 141 -24.19 -10.72 -7.67
C GLU A 141 -23.87 -11.13 -6.23
N ALA A 142 -22.59 -11.23 -5.89
CA ALA A 142 -22.15 -11.56 -4.52
C ALA A 142 -22.64 -10.51 -3.50
N LEU A 143 -22.56 -9.21 -3.82
CA LEU A 143 -23.07 -8.15 -2.95
C LEU A 143 -24.57 -8.28 -2.70
N LEU A 144 -25.36 -8.50 -3.75
CA LEU A 144 -26.80 -8.69 -3.63
C LEU A 144 -27.16 -9.96 -2.83
N HIS A 145 -26.40 -11.03 -3.03
CA HIS A 145 -26.58 -12.26 -2.26
C HIS A 145 -26.40 -12.01 -0.76
N VAL A 146 -25.30 -11.37 -0.36
CA VAL A 146 -25.03 -11.07 1.06
C VAL A 146 -26.06 -10.08 1.62
N SER A 147 -26.45 -9.06 0.87
CA SER A 147 -27.50 -8.11 1.24
C SER A 147 -28.81 -8.84 1.58
N LYS A 148 -29.22 -9.77 0.71
CA LYS A 148 -30.42 -10.59 0.93
C LYS A 148 -30.28 -11.52 2.14
N LYS A 149 -29.13 -12.17 2.31
CA LYS A 149 -28.88 -13.11 3.43
C LYS A 149 -28.88 -12.42 4.77
N LEU A 150 -28.33 -11.21 4.87
CA LEU A 150 -28.25 -10.46 6.12
C LEU A 150 -29.45 -9.53 6.35
N ASP A 151 -30.35 -9.41 5.36
CA ASP A 151 -31.47 -8.45 5.37
C ASP A 151 -30.99 -7.02 5.69
N ARG A 152 -30.00 -6.56 4.93
CA ARG A 152 -29.37 -5.24 5.06
C ARG A 152 -29.22 -4.56 3.71
N LYS A 153 -29.51 -3.26 3.68
CA LYS A 153 -29.24 -2.46 2.48
C LYS A 153 -27.74 -2.33 2.23
N LEU A 154 -27.36 -2.12 0.98
CA LEU A 154 -26.00 -1.83 0.60
C LEU A 154 -25.79 -0.32 0.56
N ILE A 155 -24.66 0.17 1.09
CA ILE A 155 -24.12 1.51 0.81
C ILE A 155 -22.81 1.29 0.05
N ASN A 156 -22.79 1.73 -1.21
CA ASN A 156 -21.75 1.37 -2.15
C ASN A 156 -20.78 2.52 -2.34
N MET A 157 -19.53 2.31 -1.92
CA MET A 157 -18.39 3.19 -2.15
C MET A 157 -17.52 2.64 -3.27
N LEU A 158 -17.06 3.49 -4.17
CA LEU A 158 -16.24 3.12 -5.31
C LEU A 158 -14.93 3.89 -5.33
N ASP A 159 -13.99 3.47 -6.18
CA ASP A 159 -12.74 4.22 -6.42
C ASP A 159 -13.07 5.65 -6.90
N GLY A 160 -12.57 6.63 -6.14
CA GLY A 160 -12.96 8.05 -6.24
C GLY A 160 -12.33 8.82 -7.41
N TRP A 161 -11.55 8.20 -8.29
CA TRP A 161 -11.01 8.92 -9.45
C TRP A 161 -12.14 9.38 -10.37
N TYR A 162 -12.27 10.70 -10.53
CA TYR A 162 -13.38 11.35 -11.24
C TYR A 162 -13.64 10.79 -12.65
N ASN A 163 -12.62 10.35 -13.35
CA ASN A 163 -12.73 9.76 -14.69
C ASN A 163 -13.14 8.28 -14.68
N LYS A 164 -12.96 7.54 -13.58
CA LYS A 164 -13.34 6.14 -13.45
C LYS A 164 -14.66 5.95 -12.72
N PHE A 165 -15.01 6.84 -11.82
CA PHE A 165 -16.20 6.73 -10.98
C PHE A 165 -17.49 6.53 -11.77
N PRO A 166 -17.82 7.33 -12.83
CA PRO A 166 -19.04 7.14 -13.60
C PRO A 166 -19.11 5.76 -14.30
N ALA A 167 -17.98 5.30 -14.82
CA ALA A 167 -17.90 3.99 -15.46
C ALA A 167 -18.07 2.85 -14.45
N ASN A 168 -17.44 2.97 -13.27
CA ASN A 168 -17.57 2.00 -12.19
C ASN A 168 -18.97 1.97 -11.60
N LYS A 169 -19.61 3.14 -11.40
CA LYS A 169 -21.01 3.23 -10.97
C LYS A 169 -21.95 2.52 -11.97
N LYS A 170 -21.76 2.76 -13.27
CA LYS A 170 -22.54 2.08 -14.31
C LYS A 170 -22.33 0.57 -14.31
N LYS A 171 -21.09 0.09 -14.10
CA LYS A 171 -20.77 -1.34 -14.03
C LYS A 171 -21.40 -2.00 -12.81
N LEU A 172 -21.27 -1.38 -11.62
CA LEU A 172 -21.83 -1.92 -10.40
C LEU A 172 -23.36 -1.93 -10.46
N ASN A 173 -23.96 -0.87 -10.98
CA ASN A 173 -25.40 -0.71 -11.20
C ASN A 173 -26.23 -1.13 -9.98
N LEU A 174 -25.90 -0.56 -8.81
CA LEU A 174 -26.59 -0.77 -7.54
C LEU A 174 -27.11 0.56 -6.99
N PRO A 175 -28.28 0.56 -6.30
CA PRO A 175 -28.76 1.74 -5.58
C PRO A 175 -27.79 2.12 -4.46
N ASN A 176 -27.99 3.32 -3.87
CA ASN A 176 -27.20 3.82 -2.74
C ASN A 176 -25.68 3.83 -3.03
N THR A 177 -25.29 4.12 -4.27
CA THR A 177 -23.89 4.37 -4.62
C THR A 177 -23.59 5.81 -4.30
N VAL A 178 -22.71 6.02 -3.31
CA VAL A 178 -22.36 7.35 -2.79
C VAL A 178 -21.25 7.97 -3.61
N GLU A 179 -21.36 9.29 -3.80
CA GLU A 179 -20.44 10.09 -4.63
C GLU A 179 -19.80 11.20 -3.79
N ASN A 180 -18.63 11.65 -4.22
CA ASN A 180 -17.94 12.81 -3.63
C ASN A 180 -17.74 12.70 -2.11
N LEU A 181 -17.47 11.49 -1.62
CA LEU A 181 -17.21 11.26 -0.21
C LEU A 181 -15.96 12.00 0.26
N GLN A 182 -16.09 12.71 1.36
CA GLN A 182 -14.96 13.14 2.16
C GLN A 182 -14.39 11.98 2.98
N VAL A 183 -13.17 12.11 3.47
CA VAL A 183 -12.50 11.03 4.22
C VAL A 183 -13.30 10.67 5.47
N GLU A 184 -13.84 11.64 6.18
CA GLU A 184 -14.63 11.47 7.40
C GLU A 184 -15.92 10.68 7.13
N GLN A 185 -16.57 10.95 6.01
CA GLN A 185 -17.77 10.22 5.56
C GLN A 185 -17.45 8.79 5.14
N TRP A 186 -16.31 8.60 4.48
CA TRP A 186 -15.82 7.27 4.13
C TRP A 186 -15.52 6.44 5.40
N LEU A 187 -14.88 7.03 6.41
CA LEU A 187 -14.65 6.40 7.71
C LEU A 187 -15.97 6.09 8.43
N TYR A 188 -16.94 7.00 8.37
CA TYR A 188 -18.26 6.82 8.96
C TYR A 188 -18.94 5.55 8.45
N TYR A 189 -18.95 5.36 7.13
CA TYR A 189 -19.60 4.19 6.54
C TYR A 189 -18.92 2.88 6.95
N PHE A 190 -17.62 2.85 7.15
CA PHE A 190 -16.95 1.66 7.69
C PHE A 190 -17.28 1.47 9.17
N LYS A 191 -17.14 2.53 9.97
CA LYS A 191 -17.33 2.47 11.42
C LYS A 191 -18.74 2.03 11.83
N ASN A 192 -19.77 2.52 11.13
CA ASN A 192 -21.16 2.33 11.53
C ASN A 192 -21.87 1.21 10.76
N SER A 193 -21.21 0.50 9.86
CA SER A 193 -21.78 -0.64 9.15
C SER A 193 -21.94 -1.87 10.04
N ASP A 194 -22.92 -2.71 9.75
CA ASP A 194 -23.08 -4.03 10.37
C ASP A 194 -22.10 -5.05 9.75
N PHE A 195 -21.73 -4.83 8.49
CA PHE A 195 -20.88 -5.73 7.73
C PHE A 195 -20.12 -4.97 6.65
N VAL A 196 -18.93 -5.45 6.26
CA VAL A 196 -18.10 -4.86 5.19
C VAL A 196 -17.84 -5.87 4.09
N ILE A 197 -17.96 -5.44 2.82
CA ILE A 197 -17.52 -6.23 1.67
C ILE A 197 -16.61 -5.36 0.81
N THR A 198 -15.40 -5.84 0.52
CA THR A 198 -14.42 -5.03 -0.19
C THR A 198 -13.44 -5.87 -1.01
N ASP A 199 -12.99 -5.34 -2.15
CA ASP A 199 -11.85 -5.84 -2.92
C ASP A 199 -10.60 -4.96 -2.73
N SER A 200 -10.64 -4.07 -1.74
CA SER A 200 -9.56 -3.14 -1.39
C SER A 200 -8.77 -3.62 -0.18
N PHE A 201 -7.46 -3.57 -0.28
CA PHE A 201 -6.57 -3.79 0.87
C PHE A 201 -6.90 -2.81 2.02
N HIS A 202 -7.01 -1.52 1.74
CA HIS A 202 -7.32 -0.53 2.76
C HIS A 202 -8.75 -0.65 3.29
N GLY A 203 -9.71 -1.05 2.44
CA GLY A 203 -11.06 -1.40 2.91
C GLY A 203 -11.04 -2.55 3.92
N THR A 204 -10.21 -3.56 3.68
CA THR A 204 -10.00 -4.67 4.62
C THR A 204 -9.33 -4.19 5.92
N CYS A 205 -8.32 -3.32 5.82
CA CYS A 205 -7.71 -2.73 7.01
C CYS A 205 -8.71 -1.94 7.85
N MET A 206 -9.62 -1.19 7.22
CA MET A 206 -10.67 -0.44 7.93
C MET A 206 -11.68 -1.35 8.61
N ALA A 207 -12.10 -2.42 7.93
CA ALA A 207 -12.99 -3.41 8.54
C ALA A 207 -12.36 -4.04 9.80
N ILE A 208 -11.07 -4.38 9.73
CA ILE A 208 -10.31 -4.92 10.87
C ILE A 208 -10.19 -3.86 11.98
N LEU A 209 -9.81 -2.63 11.65
CA LEU A 209 -9.61 -1.54 12.60
C LEU A 209 -10.87 -1.21 13.40
N PHE A 210 -12.03 -1.21 12.73
CA PHE A 210 -13.34 -0.95 13.36
C PHE A 210 -14.05 -2.21 13.83
N ASN A 211 -13.36 -3.36 13.89
CA ASN A 211 -13.89 -4.64 14.37
C ASN A 211 -15.19 -5.06 13.66
N LYS A 212 -15.27 -4.84 12.35
CA LYS A 212 -16.44 -5.21 11.55
C LYS A 212 -16.32 -6.61 11.00
N PRO A 213 -17.38 -7.44 11.04
CA PRO A 213 -17.39 -8.65 10.23
C PRO A 213 -17.28 -8.27 8.77
N PHE A 214 -16.49 -9.04 7.99
CA PHE A 214 -16.19 -8.64 6.63
C PHE A 214 -15.93 -9.81 5.68
N ILE A 215 -15.99 -9.52 4.39
CA ILE A 215 -15.50 -10.36 3.31
C ILE A 215 -14.51 -9.52 2.48
N ALA A 216 -13.28 -10.00 2.34
CA ALA A 216 -12.31 -9.49 1.39
C ALA A 216 -12.39 -10.30 0.10
N ILE A 217 -12.68 -9.65 -1.01
CA ILE A 217 -12.77 -10.30 -2.34
C ILE A 217 -11.42 -10.18 -3.04
N GLY A 218 -10.95 -11.28 -3.62
CA GLY A 218 -9.74 -11.30 -4.43
C GLY A 218 -9.80 -10.31 -5.60
N ASN A 219 -8.69 -9.63 -5.83
CA ASN A 219 -8.53 -8.71 -6.95
C ASN A 219 -7.19 -8.98 -7.66
N PRO A 220 -7.16 -9.95 -8.59
CA PRO A 220 -5.92 -10.37 -9.26
C PRO A 220 -5.22 -9.22 -9.98
N ALA A 221 -5.98 -8.25 -10.50
CA ALA A 221 -5.42 -7.09 -11.20
C ALA A 221 -4.59 -6.17 -10.28
N ARG A 222 -4.81 -6.28 -8.96
CA ARG A 222 -4.12 -5.45 -7.96
C ARG A 222 -3.17 -6.25 -7.04
N GLY A 223 -3.05 -7.57 -7.26
CA GLY A 223 -2.17 -8.48 -6.51
C GLY A 223 -2.79 -9.00 -5.21
N SER A 224 -2.57 -10.28 -4.89
CA SER A 224 -3.09 -10.98 -3.70
C SER A 224 -2.15 -10.93 -2.51
N SER A 225 -0.84 -10.80 -2.72
CA SER A 225 0.21 -10.91 -1.68
C SER A 225 -0.04 -10.02 -0.46
N ARG A 226 -0.62 -8.84 -0.66
CA ARG A 226 -0.98 -7.94 0.44
C ARG A 226 -2.09 -8.49 1.33
N PHE A 227 -3.10 -9.14 0.73
CA PHE A 227 -4.15 -9.83 1.49
C PHE A 227 -3.58 -11.04 2.22
N GLU A 228 -2.69 -11.79 1.57
CA GLU A 228 -2.01 -12.96 2.17
C GLU A 228 -1.21 -12.55 3.41
N SER A 229 -0.42 -11.49 3.29
CA SER A 229 0.35 -10.96 4.42
C SER A 229 -0.55 -10.44 5.55
N LEU A 230 -1.60 -9.67 5.22
CA LEU A 230 -2.51 -9.07 6.20
C LEU A 230 -3.36 -10.12 6.92
N LEU A 231 -4.10 -10.91 6.15
CA LEU A 231 -5.05 -11.88 6.73
C LEU A 231 -4.34 -13.05 7.40
N GLY A 232 -3.19 -13.46 6.86
CA GLY A 232 -2.33 -14.47 7.47
C GLY A 232 -1.71 -14.02 8.80
N ALA A 233 -1.36 -12.73 8.93
CA ALA A 233 -0.82 -12.18 10.19
C ALA A 233 -1.83 -12.22 11.36
N PHE A 234 -3.13 -12.18 11.06
CA PHE A 234 -4.19 -12.12 12.05
C PHE A 234 -5.12 -13.35 12.05
N ASN A 235 -4.75 -14.41 11.36
CA ASN A 235 -5.55 -15.64 11.23
C ASN A 235 -6.98 -15.38 10.71
N LEU A 236 -7.09 -14.47 9.73
CA LEU A 236 -8.36 -14.04 9.11
C LEU A 236 -8.53 -14.56 7.68
N TRP A 237 -7.76 -15.58 7.28
CA TRP A 237 -7.81 -16.13 5.93
C TRP A 237 -9.20 -16.66 5.53
N ASN A 238 -9.99 -17.09 6.51
CA ASN A 238 -11.38 -17.49 6.33
C ASN A 238 -12.34 -16.35 5.94
N ARG A 239 -11.84 -15.11 5.84
CA ARG A 239 -12.55 -13.92 5.37
C ARG A 239 -12.20 -13.55 3.93
N TYR A 240 -11.33 -14.32 3.29
CA TYR A 240 -10.90 -14.08 1.92
C TYR A 240 -11.64 -14.98 0.95
N ALA A 241 -12.44 -14.39 0.08
CA ALA A 241 -13.05 -15.05 -1.08
C ALA A 241 -12.14 -14.81 -2.28
N GLU A 242 -11.51 -15.85 -2.79
CA GLU A 242 -10.61 -15.75 -3.94
C GLU A 242 -11.37 -15.24 -5.17
N ARG A 243 -12.59 -15.72 -5.34
CA ARG A 243 -13.52 -15.29 -6.38
C ARG A 243 -14.87 -14.88 -5.77
N PRO A 244 -15.57 -13.93 -6.39
CA PRO A 244 -16.90 -13.50 -5.92
C PRO A 244 -17.91 -14.66 -5.78
N GLU A 245 -17.84 -15.67 -6.65
CA GLU A 245 -18.73 -16.83 -6.68
C GLU A 245 -18.55 -17.74 -5.45
N ASP A 246 -17.42 -17.68 -4.80
CA ASP A 246 -17.16 -18.46 -3.58
C ASP A 246 -18.07 -17.99 -2.44
N ILE A 247 -18.49 -16.72 -2.45
CA ILE A 247 -19.40 -16.12 -1.48
C ILE A 247 -20.80 -16.73 -1.60
N LEU A 248 -21.24 -17.03 -2.83
CA LEU A 248 -22.58 -17.60 -3.07
C LEU A 248 -22.73 -19.02 -2.53
N LYS A 249 -21.61 -19.72 -2.31
CA LYS A 249 -21.56 -21.14 -1.97
C LYS A 249 -21.20 -21.40 -0.51
N ASN A 250 -20.80 -20.37 0.25
CA ASN A 250 -20.25 -20.59 1.58
C ASN A 250 -20.73 -19.53 2.58
N ASP A 251 -21.77 -19.84 3.30
CA ASP A 251 -22.33 -18.97 4.36
C ASP A 251 -21.35 -18.77 5.55
N ALA A 252 -20.23 -19.51 5.63
CA ALA A 252 -19.23 -19.28 6.66
C ALA A 252 -18.61 -17.89 6.61
N PHE A 253 -18.61 -17.23 5.45
CA PHE A 253 -18.20 -15.83 5.31
C PHE A 253 -19.08 -14.85 6.10
N LEU A 254 -20.34 -15.22 6.40
CA LEU A 254 -21.29 -14.34 7.09
C LEU A 254 -21.19 -14.45 8.64
N LYS A 255 -20.40 -15.40 9.15
CA LYS A 255 -20.24 -15.59 10.59
C LYS A 255 -19.53 -14.39 11.23
N PRO A 256 -19.80 -14.09 12.50
CA PRO A 256 -19.05 -13.08 13.26
C PRO A 256 -17.54 -13.35 13.26
N VAL A 257 -16.74 -12.31 13.47
CA VAL A 257 -15.31 -12.41 13.71
C VAL A 257 -15.05 -12.28 15.21
N ASP A 258 -14.28 -13.20 15.78
CA ASP A 258 -13.72 -13.00 17.12
C ASP A 258 -12.53 -12.03 17.01
N TYR A 259 -12.76 -10.81 17.44
CA TYR A 259 -11.76 -9.76 17.38
C TYR A 259 -10.82 -9.72 18.60
N ALA A 260 -11.07 -10.45 19.67
CA ALA A 260 -10.21 -10.43 20.85
C ALA A 260 -8.74 -10.84 20.52
N PRO A 261 -8.50 -12.00 19.87
CA PRO A 261 -7.14 -12.37 19.48
C PRO A 261 -6.56 -11.48 18.38
N VAL A 262 -7.40 -10.98 17.46
CA VAL A 262 -6.98 -10.08 16.39
C VAL A 262 -6.44 -8.76 16.95
N ASN A 263 -7.20 -8.14 17.86
CA ASN A 263 -6.80 -6.88 18.48
C ASN A 263 -5.53 -7.04 19.33
N ALA A 264 -5.39 -8.15 20.06
CA ALA A 264 -4.16 -8.44 20.81
C ALA A 264 -2.94 -8.55 19.87
N ALA A 265 -3.09 -9.21 18.72
CA ALA A 265 -2.02 -9.33 17.72
C ALA A 265 -1.69 -7.98 17.07
N ILE A 266 -2.69 -7.15 16.78
CA ILE A 266 -2.48 -5.79 16.24
C ILE A 266 -1.70 -4.95 17.25
N GLU A 267 -2.07 -4.95 18.53
CA GLU A 267 -1.36 -4.18 19.56
C GLU A 267 0.10 -4.62 19.73
N ALA A 268 0.37 -5.91 19.66
CA ALA A 268 1.73 -6.43 19.70
C ALA A 268 2.56 -5.94 18.49
N GLN A 269 1.99 -6.03 17.28
CA GLN A 269 2.65 -5.57 16.06
C GLN A 269 2.76 -4.03 16.00
N ARG A 270 1.79 -3.29 16.53
CA ARG A 270 1.83 -1.83 16.65
C ARG A 270 3.01 -1.37 17.47
N LYS A 271 3.25 -1.99 18.64
CA LYS A 271 4.39 -1.72 19.51
C LYS A 271 5.72 -1.95 18.80
N THR A 272 5.87 -3.08 18.12
CA THR A 272 7.11 -3.42 17.40
C THR A 272 7.35 -2.50 16.20
N SER A 273 6.31 -2.18 15.44
CA SER A 273 6.40 -1.30 14.28
C SER A 273 6.72 0.15 14.67
N LEU A 274 6.12 0.64 15.76
CA LEU A 274 6.42 1.96 16.31
C LEU A 274 7.87 2.04 16.83
N ALA A 275 8.32 1.00 17.54
CA ALA A 275 9.71 0.92 18.00
C ALA A 275 10.70 0.90 16.82
N TRP A 276 10.36 0.17 15.74
CA TRP A 276 11.15 0.15 14.51
C TRP A 276 11.27 1.55 13.90
N LEU A 277 10.14 2.25 13.73
CA LEU A 277 10.12 3.61 13.17
C LEU A 277 10.91 4.60 14.01
N LYS A 278 10.72 4.55 15.33
CA LYS A 278 11.48 5.38 16.28
C LYS A 278 12.99 5.11 16.17
N ASN A 279 13.40 3.85 16.20
CA ASN A 279 14.81 3.49 16.04
C ASN A 279 15.38 3.96 14.69
N ALA A 280 14.63 3.85 13.60
CA ALA A 280 15.04 4.33 12.28
C ALA A 280 15.22 5.87 12.28
N LEU A 281 14.35 6.59 12.96
CA LEU A 281 14.44 8.04 13.10
C LEU A 281 15.61 8.47 14.00
N ASP A 282 15.92 7.72 15.07
CA ASP A 282 16.97 8.04 16.02
C ASP A 282 18.39 7.70 15.50
N GLN A 283 18.52 6.79 14.53
CA GLN A 283 19.80 6.47 13.90
C GLN A 283 20.46 7.74 13.33
N LYS A 284 21.80 7.85 13.49
CA LYS A 284 22.54 8.96 12.86
C LYS A 284 22.35 8.92 11.36
N GLY A 285 21.83 10.00 10.78
CA GLY A 285 21.75 10.17 9.31
C GLY A 285 23.18 10.32 8.73
N GLY A 286 23.36 9.89 7.51
CA GLY A 286 24.61 9.99 6.80
C GLY A 286 24.74 8.90 5.75
N SER A 287 25.67 9.06 4.81
CA SER A 287 25.77 8.16 3.65
C SER A 287 26.02 6.73 4.12
N VAL A 288 25.13 5.82 3.71
CA VAL A 288 25.45 4.41 3.68
C VAL A 288 26.50 4.24 2.60
N LEU A 289 27.76 4.08 3.00
CA LEU A 289 28.87 3.89 2.06
C LEU A 289 28.63 2.57 1.33
N LEU A 290 28.34 2.67 0.04
CA LEU A 290 28.28 1.48 -0.82
C LEU A 290 29.65 0.79 -0.80
N PRO A 291 29.71 -0.55 -0.71
CA PRO A 291 30.96 -1.29 -0.78
C PRO A 291 31.82 -0.86 -1.97
N LEU A 292 33.13 -0.79 -1.79
CA LEU A 292 34.10 -0.37 -2.82
C LEU A 292 33.95 -1.15 -4.12
N SER A 293 33.60 -2.45 -4.03
CA SER A 293 33.32 -3.32 -5.18
C SER A 293 32.15 -2.83 -6.04
N TYR A 294 31.15 -2.19 -5.43
CA TYR A 294 30.00 -1.65 -6.13
C TYR A 294 30.30 -0.27 -6.73
N ARG A 295 31.11 0.54 -6.04
CA ARG A 295 31.63 1.82 -6.57
C ARG A 295 32.45 1.60 -7.82
N ALA A 296 33.30 0.57 -7.83
CA ALA A 296 34.13 0.21 -8.99
C ALA A 296 33.28 -0.26 -10.19
N LYS A 297 32.28 -1.13 -9.97
CA LYS A 297 31.37 -1.60 -11.04
C LYS A 297 30.52 -0.45 -11.61
N SER A 298 30.02 0.46 -10.78
CA SER A 298 29.24 1.61 -11.24
C SER A 298 30.09 2.64 -11.99
N TRP A 299 31.40 2.75 -11.67
CA TRP A 299 32.34 3.60 -12.38
C TRP A 299 32.72 3.03 -13.75
N LEU A 300 32.95 1.69 -13.82
CA LEU A 300 33.21 0.96 -15.08
C LEU A 300 31.96 0.97 -15.99
N GLY A 301 30.75 0.76 -15.46
CA GLY A 301 29.51 0.84 -16.22
C GLY A 301 29.26 2.22 -16.81
N ARG A 302 29.59 3.31 -16.10
CA ARG A 302 29.51 4.68 -16.62
C ARG A 302 30.50 4.95 -17.73
N LYS A 303 31.74 4.44 -17.66
CA LYS A 303 32.72 4.56 -18.76
C LYS A 303 32.30 3.78 -20.01
N VAL A 304 31.70 2.57 -19.83
CA VAL A 304 31.23 1.76 -20.95
C VAL A 304 30.00 2.38 -21.61
N SER A 305 29.05 2.91 -20.85
CA SER A 305 27.87 3.60 -21.42
C SER A 305 28.23 4.92 -22.10
N SER A 306 29.17 5.69 -21.54
CA SER A 306 29.68 6.90 -22.16
C SER A 306 30.43 6.58 -23.46
N GLY A 307 31.23 5.50 -23.50
CA GLY A 307 31.89 5.01 -24.69
C GLY A 307 30.94 4.57 -25.79
N LYS A 308 29.88 3.79 -25.43
CA LYS A 308 28.83 3.37 -26.38
C LYS A 308 28.04 4.56 -26.94
N TYR A 309 27.81 5.60 -26.13
CA TYR A 309 27.12 6.81 -26.56
C TYR A 309 27.98 7.64 -27.53
N LEU A 310 29.27 7.72 -27.26
CA LEU A 310 30.24 8.41 -28.15
C LEU A 310 30.35 7.68 -29.50
N VAL A 311 30.48 6.36 -29.50
CA VAL A 311 30.55 5.53 -30.71
C VAL A 311 29.28 5.64 -31.54
N LYS A 312 28.07 5.58 -30.91
CA LYS A 312 26.80 5.80 -31.64
C LYS A 312 26.71 7.22 -32.25
N ARG A 313 27.23 8.22 -31.58
CA ARG A 313 27.18 9.62 -32.04
C ARG A 313 28.16 9.86 -33.19
N VAL A 314 29.32 9.22 -33.16
CA VAL A 314 30.34 9.25 -34.25
C VAL A 314 29.82 8.46 -35.46
N ALA A 315 29.28 7.24 -35.27
CA ALA A 315 28.72 6.44 -36.36
C ALA A 315 27.53 7.16 -37.05
N LYS A 316 26.67 7.84 -36.27
CA LYS A 316 25.56 8.63 -36.86
C LYS A 316 26.02 9.91 -37.61
N LYS A 317 27.23 10.44 -37.28
CA LYS A 317 27.81 11.56 -37.99
C LYS A 317 28.50 11.13 -39.30
N ILE A 318 29.05 9.91 -39.32
CA ILE A 318 29.68 9.34 -40.53
C ILE A 318 28.61 8.94 -41.54
N LEU A 319 27.51 8.33 -41.10
CA LEU A 319 26.38 7.93 -41.96
C LEU A 319 25.51 9.09 -42.50
N LYS A 320 25.72 10.33 -42.02
CA LYS A 320 25.06 11.53 -42.55
C LYS A 320 25.95 12.35 -43.50
N ARG A 321 27.18 11.91 -43.80
CA ARG A 321 28.12 12.57 -44.69
C ARG A 321 28.53 11.74 -45.91
N GLY A 322 27.92 10.60 -46.12
CA GLY A 322 27.82 9.81 -47.34
C GLY A 322 26.36 9.83 -47.80
#